data_fd663cf4f7fbfc45cd868100ddb932c3
#
_entry.id   fd663cf4f7fbfc45cd868100ddb932c3
#
_cell.length_a   1.000
_cell.length_b   1.000
_cell.length_c   1.000
_cell.angle_alpha   90.00
_cell.angle_beta   90.00
_cell.angle_gamma   90.00
#
_symmetry.space_group_name_H-M   'P 1'
#
loop_
_entity.id
_entity.type
_entity.pdbx_description
1 polymer ?
#
loop_
_entity_poly.entity_id
_entity_poly.type
_entity_poly.pdbx_seq_one_letter_code
_entity_poly.pdbx_strand_id
1 'polypeptide(L)'
;MSYRAEAFSGYFRRSLAALQARRGDGFDGTTLLDALIGAPVDAAAIEAAVAAALAQARRETPAQADPAAQGPAVERALRRVRQCLLMALAERDMTGAAGLQEVCTAMTTFAATATREAMRQAARELVAQFGRPLDSAGQPQDLLAVAMGKGGADELNVSSDLDLVFVFRESGETEGLAGAEPAALARSRLPSGEFMHRLARRTIQLLADTTSDGFVFRVDTRLRPNGDSGPLVATLPMLEDYFFSQGREWERFAWLKGKVVADSGIAGDEACRRDEQSLASIVTPFVFRRYLDFRAFGALRELHDLIRAEVSRRNARDNGSIDVKLGRGGIR
;
A
#
# COMPACT_ATOMS: atom_id res chain seq x y z
N MET A 1 4.08 4.42 -32.30
CA MET A 1 2.66 4.04 -32.39
C MET A 1 1.79 5.25 -32.17
N SER A 2 0.58 5.30 -32.74
CA SER A 2 -0.43 6.32 -32.41
C SER A 2 -1.38 5.69 -31.40
N TYR A 3 -1.57 6.35 -30.25
CA TYR A 3 -2.43 5.86 -29.16
C TYR A 3 -3.79 6.56 -29.22
N ARG A 4 -4.87 5.79 -29.05
CA ARG A 4 -6.23 6.34 -29.03
C ARG A 4 -6.45 7.28 -27.85
N ALA A 5 -5.92 6.93 -26.68
CA ALA A 5 -6.01 7.75 -25.47
C ALA A 5 -5.34 9.12 -25.62
N GLU A 6 -4.36 9.26 -26.52
CA GLU A 6 -3.71 10.54 -26.79
C GLU A 6 -4.69 11.60 -27.32
N ALA A 7 -5.68 11.21 -28.11
CA ALA A 7 -6.68 12.12 -28.64
C ALA A 7 -7.62 12.69 -27.55
N PHE A 8 -7.93 11.90 -26.52
CA PHE A 8 -8.98 12.20 -25.54
C PHE A 8 -8.46 12.56 -24.14
N SER A 9 -7.21 12.20 -23.78
CA SER A 9 -6.66 12.37 -22.44
C SER A 9 -5.51 13.38 -22.40
N GLY A 10 -5.74 14.52 -21.74
CA GLY A 10 -4.67 15.49 -21.45
C GLY A 10 -3.58 14.91 -20.53
N TYR A 11 -3.95 14.00 -19.63
CA TYR A 11 -2.99 13.26 -18.81
C TYR A 11 -2.08 12.39 -19.69
N PHE A 12 -2.67 11.59 -20.58
CA PHE A 12 -1.91 10.71 -21.48
C PHE A 12 -0.91 11.49 -22.33
N ARG A 13 -1.33 12.60 -22.96
CA ARG A 13 -0.44 13.46 -23.78
C ARG A 13 0.76 13.99 -22.99
N ARG A 14 0.52 14.54 -21.80
CA ARG A 14 1.60 15.07 -20.96
C ARG A 14 2.55 13.97 -20.49
N SER A 15 2.00 12.82 -20.10
CA SER A 15 2.80 11.67 -19.67
C SER A 15 3.64 11.07 -20.79
N LEU A 16 3.09 10.97 -22.00
CA LEU A 16 3.82 10.51 -23.18
C LEU A 16 4.98 11.45 -23.55
N ALA A 17 4.72 12.75 -23.59
CA ALA A 17 5.75 13.75 -23.82
C ALA A 17 6.87 13.67 -22.77
N ALA A 18 6.52 13.48 -21.49
CA ALA A 18 7.49 13.31 -20.42
C ALA A 18 8.32 12.03 -20.56
N LEU A 19 7.73 10.91 -20.95
CA LEU A 19 8.45 9.66 -21.22
C LEU A 19 9.42 9.81 -22.42
N GLN A 20 8.97 10.47 -23.48
CA GLN A 20 9.80 10.71 -24.67
C GLN A 20 10.98 11.66 -24.39
N ALA A 21 10.76 12.69 -23.57
CA ALA A 21 11.82 13.63 -23.19
C ALA A 21 12.92 12.99 -22.32
N ARG A 22 12.61 11.90 -21.64
CA ARG A 22 13.53 11.16 -20.75
C ARG A 22 14.24 9.99 -21.44
N ARG A 23 14.16 9.87 -22.76
CA ARG A 23 14.94 8.87 -23.50
C ARG A 23 16.43 9.12 -23.27
N GLY A 24 17.10 8.12 -22.67
CA GLY A 24 18.54 8.19 -22.39
C GLY A 24 18.90 8.28 -20.90
N ASP A 25 17.94 8.35 -19.99
CA ASP A 25 18.19 8.31 -18.54
C ASP A 25 18.16 6.88 -17.94
N GLY A 26 18.35 5.86 -18.79
CA GLY A 26 18.44 4.45 -18.38
C GLY A 26 17.10 3.73 -18.30
N PHE A 27 15.97 4.41 -18.08
CA PHE A 27 14.64 3.81 -18.03
C PHE A 27 13.91 3.96 -19.37
N ASP A 28 13.72 2.86 -20.10
CA ASP A 28 12.94 2.87 -21.34
C ASP A 28 11.42 2.73 -21.06
N GLY A 29 10.81 3.85 -20.66
CA GLY A 29 9.38 3.89 -20.38
C GLY A 29 8.51 3.71 -21.61
N THR A 30 9.01 3.99 -22.81
CA THR A 30 8.23 3.78 -24.06
C THR A 30 8.12 2.32 -24.40
N THR A 31 9.20 1.55 -24.30
CA THR A 31 9.18 0.10 -24.49
C THR A 31 8.31 -0.59 -23.44
N LEU A 32 8.38 -0.17 -22.16
CA LEU A 32 7.50 -0.70 -21.13
C LEU A 32 6.02 -0.39 -21.41
N LEU A 33 5.71 0.85 -21.82
CA LEU A 33 4.34 1.23 -22.18
C LEU A 33 3.79 0.37 -23.32
N ASP A 34 4.56 0.22 -24.40
CA ASP A 34 4.15 -0.60 -25.56
C ASP A 34 3.95 -2.07 -25.19
N ALA A 35 4.80 -2.62 -24.33
CA ALA A 35 4.66 -4.00 -23.83
C ALA A 35 3.37 -4.17 -23.00
N LEU A 36 3.06 -3.23 -22.10
CA LEU A 36 1.85 -3.27 -21.28
C LEU A 36 0.56 -3.05 -22.09
N ILE A 37 0.62 -2.28 -23.20
CA ILE A 37 -0.52 -2.12 -24.11
C ILE A 37 -0.75 -3.39 -24.95
N GLY A 38 0.32 -4.04 -25.38
CA GLY A 38 0.30 -5.16 -26.34
C GLY A 38 -0.25 -6.48 -25.80
N ALA A 39 -0.38 -6.62 -24.46
CA ALA A 39 -0.86 -7.84 -23.79
C ALA A 39 -1.74 -7.52 -22.60
N PRO A 40 -2.54 -8.48 -22.08
CA PRO A 40 -3.26 -8.30 -20.81
C PRO A 40 -2.30 -7.95 -19.66
N VAL A 41 -2.70 -6.98 -18.85
CA VAL A 41 -1.88 -6.53 -17.70
C VAL A 41 -2.20 -7.40 -16.50
N ASP A 42 -1.56 -8.53 -16.40
CA ASP A 42 -1.69 -9.46 -15.28
C ASP A 42 -0.65 -9.21 -14.16
N ALA A 43 -0.73 -10.02 -13.11
CA ALA A 43 0.17 -9.90 -11.96
C ALA A 43 1.65 -10.11 -12.37
N ALA A 44 1.92 -11.08 -13.24
CA ALA A 44 3.29 -11.39 -13.68
C ALA A 44 3.90 -10.24 -14.48
N ALA A 45 3.13 -9.61 -15.37
CA ALA A 45 3.56 -8.44 -16.13
C ALA A 45 3.92 -7.25 -15.21
N ILE A 46 3.12 -7.02 -14.18
CA ILE A 46 3.35 -5.94 -13.21
C ILE A 46 4.61 -6.22 -12.37
N GLU A 47 4.73 -7.43 -11.82
CA GLU A 47 5.89 -7.81 -11.02
C GLU A 47 7.19 -7.75 -11.84
N ALA A 48 7.15 -8.21 -13.09
CA ALA A 48 8.28 -8.12 -14.00
C ALA A 48 8.66 -6.66 -14.31
N ALA A 49 7.66 -5.79 -14.55
CA ALA A 49 7.89 -4.37 -14.81
C ALA A 49 8.54 -3.67 -13.61
N VAL A 50 8.02 -3.91 -12.40
CA VAL A 50 8.60 -3.36 -11.16
C VAL A 50 10.00 -3.90 -10.91
N ALA A 51 10.21 -5.21 -11.05
CA ALA A 51 11.51 -5.83 -10.86
C ALA A 51 12.56 -5.29 -11.84
N ALA A 52 12.21 -5.14 -13.13
CA ALA A 52 13.11 -4.58 -14.14
C ALA A 52 13.47 -3.12 -13.85
N ALA A 53 12.49 -2.29 -13.49
CA ALA A 53 12.72 -0.89 -13.13
C ALA A 53 13.61 -0.74 -11.89
N LEU A 54 13.39 -1.56 -10.86
CA LEU A 54 14.21 -1.56 -9.65
C LEU A 54 15.62 -2.09 -9.92
N ALA A 55 15.77 -3.12 -10.74
CA ALA A 55 17.08 -3.64 -11.15
C ALA A 55 17.88 -2.58 -11.93
N GLN A 56 17.23 -1.80 -12.77
CA GLN A 56 17.85 -0.67 -13.46
C GLN A 56 18.26 0.42 -12.46
N ALA A 57 17.36 0.84 -11.58
CA ALA A 57 17.63 1.87 -10.58
C ALA A 57 18.82 1.51 -9.67
N ARG A 58 18.94 0.22 -9.29
CA ARG A 58 20.06 -0.29 -8.49
C ARG A 58 21.39 -0.30 -9.24
N ARG A 59 21.39 -0.48 -10.57
CA ARG A 59 22.60 -0.41 -11.40
C ARG A 59 23.16 1.01 -11.49
N GLU A 60 22.30 2.01 -11.46
CA GLU A 60 22.67 3.43 -11.49
C GLU A 60 23.23 3.92 -10.14
N THR A 61 22.98 3.18 -9.06
CA THR A 61 23.47 3.48 -7.71
C THR A 61 24.71 2.61 -7.44
N PRO A 62 25.82 3.15 -6.93
CA PRO A 62 27.01 2.36 -6.62
C PRO A 62 26.68 1.16 -5.71
N ALA A 63 27.25 -0.02 -6.00
CA ALA A 63 26.96 -1.26 -5.27
C ALA A 63 27.31 -1.19 -3.77
N GLN A 64 28.23 -0.29 -3.40
CA GLN A 64 28.69 -0.06 -2.02
C GLN A 64 27.98 1.15 -1.36
N ALA A 65 26.96 1.74 -2.03
CA ALA A 65 26.24 2.88 -1.47
C ALA A 65 25.44 2.44 -0.22
N ASP A 66 25.37 3.35 0.74
CA ASP A 66 24.46 3.23 1.87
C ASP A 66 23.03 2.89 1.37
N PRO A 67 22.32 1.92 1.99
CA PRO A 67 20.93 1.63 1.66
C PRO A 67 20.03 2.87 1.55
N ALA A 68 20.28 3.91 2.34
CA ALA A 68 19.58 5.19 2.25
C ALA A 68 19.79 5.89 0.90
N ALA A 69 20.94 5.76 0.28
CA ALA A 69 21.23 6.34 -1.04
C ALA A 69 20.44 5.66 -2.19
N GLN A 70 19.93 4.46 -1.96
CA GLN A 70 19.09 3.74 -2.93
C GLN A 70 17.61 4.20 -2.89
N GLY A 71 17.17 4.81 -1.80
CA GLY A 71 15.80 5.25 -1.61
C GLY A 71 15.25 6.11 -2.77
N PRO A 72 15.92 7.18 -3.18
CA PRO A 72 15.49 8.02 -4.31
C PRO A 72 15.38 7.28 -5.66
N ALA A 73 16.24 6.27 -5.88
CA ALA A 73 16.20 5.46 -7.09
C ALA A 73 14.98 4.52 -7.11
N VAL A 74 14.70 3.87 -5.99
CA VAL A 74 13.50 3.03 -5.80
C VAL A 74 12.24 3.88 -5.94
N GLU A 75 12.21 5.03 -5.31
CA GLU A 75 11.11 5.99 -5.37
C GLU A 75 10.78 6.39 -6.81
N ARG A 76 11.79 6.74 -7.60
CA ARG A 76 11.67 7.10 -9.02
C ARG A 76 11.19 5.92 -9.86
N ALA A 77 11.74 4.72 -9.64
CA ALA A 77 11.37 3.52 -10.38
C ALA A 77 9.88 3.20 -10.21
N LEU A 78 9.36 3.19 -8.99
CA LEU A 78 7.95 2.91 -8.71
C LEU A 78 7.01 3.93 -9.37
N ARG A 79 7.36 5.23 -9.34
CA ARG A 79 6.55 6.29 -9.97
C ARG A 79 6.49 6.15 -11.48
N ARG A 80 7.61 5.81 -12.11
CA ARG A 80 7.70 5.63 -13.56
C ARG A 80 6.93 4.40 -14.03
N VAL A 81 7.02 3.29 -13.30
CA VAL A 81 6.20 2.09 -13.59
C VAL A 81 4.72 2.44 -13.46
N ARG A 82 4.31 3.15 -12.39
CA ARG A 82 2.93 3.62 -12.24
C ARG A 82 2.47 4.46 -13.43
N GLN A 83 3.29 5.38 -13.89
CA GLN A 83 2.97 6.24 -15.02
C GLN A 83 2.70 5.42 -16.30
N CYS A 84 3.58 4.46 -16.62
CA CYS A 84 3.40 3.56 -17.76
C CYS A 84 2.15 2.68 -17.59
N LEU A 85 1.93 2.13 -16.40
CA LEU A 85 0.77 1.29 -16.10
C LEU A 85 -0.55 2.07 -16.29
N LEU A 86 -0.66 3.28 -15.74
CA LEU A 86 -1.87 4.09 -15.89
C LEU A 86 -2.14 4.47 -17.36
N MET A 87 -1.09 4.74 -18.13
CA MET A 87 -1.23 5.01 -19.56
C MET A 87 -1.67 3.77 -20.32
N ALA A 88 -1.08 2.60 -20.02
CA ALA A 88 -1.43 1.35 -20.65
C ALA A 88 -2.90 0.97 -20.36
N LEU A 89 -3.31 1.03 -19.10
CA LEU A 89 -4.68 0.75 -18.71
C LEU A 89 -5.68 1.72 -19.38
N ALA A 90 -5.34 3.02 -19.46
CA ALA A 90 -6.19 3.99 -20.15
C ALA A 90 -6.33 3.68 -21.64
N GLU A 91 -5.25 3.33 -22.34
CA GLU A 91 -5.31 2.96 -23.75
C GLU A 91 -6.11 1.68 -23.99
N ARG A 92 -5.86 0.65 -23.15
CA ARG A 92 -6.55 -0.65 -23.27
C ARG A 92 -8.04 -0.55 -22.95
N ASP A 93 -8.43 0.24 -21.93
CA ASP A 93 -9.83 0.50 -21.59
C ASP A 93 -10.54 1.27 -22.73
N MET A 94 -9.94 2.34 -23.22
CA MET A 94 -10.52 3.16 -24.31
C MET A 94 -10.60 2.43 -25.66
N THR A 95 -9.75 1.44 -25.90
CA THR A 95 -9.82 0.60 -27.10
C THR A 95 -10.71 -0.62 -26.92
N GLY A 96 -11.22 -0.88 -25.70
CA GLY A 96 -12.00 -2.06 -25.36
C GLY A 96 -11.17 -3.33 -25.20
N ALA A 97 -9.85 -3.21 -25.12
CA ALA A 97 -8.94 -4.34 -24.92
C ALA A 97 -8.87 -4.78 -23.43
N ALA A 98 -9.19 -3.89 -22.50
CA ALA A 98 -9.29 -4.18 -21.07
C ALA A 98 -10.69 -3.90 -20.55
N GLY A 99 -11.20 -4.78 -19.68
CA GLY A 99 -12.42 -4.55 -18.90
C GLY A 99 -12.10 -4.06 -17.50
N LEU A 100 -13.16 -3.69 -16.75
CA LEU A 100 -13.07 -3.21 -15.36
C LEU A 100 -12.26 -4.16 -14.46
N GLN A 101 -12.45 -5.47 -14.62
CA GLN A 101 -11.76 -6.47 -13.81
C GLN A 101 -10.23 -6.42 -14.02
N GLU A 102 -9.76 -6.30 -15.26
CA GLU A 102 -8.32 -6.15 -15.56
C GLU A 102 -7.76 -4.89 -14.90
N VAL A 103 -8.45 -3.76 -15.02
CA VAL A 103 -8.03 -2.49 -14.41
C VAL A 103 -7.90 -2.61 -12.89
N CYS A 104 -8.93 -3.16 -12.21
CA CYS A 104 -8.93 -3.31 -10.76
C CYS A 104 -7.84 -4.29 -10.29
N THR A 105 -7.71 -5.45 -10.95
CA THR A 105 -6.69 -6.45 -10.61
C THR A 105 -5.29 -5.87 -10.82
N ALA A 106 -5.03 -5.21 -11.95
CA ALA A 106 -3.74 -4.59 -12.23
C ALA A 106 -3.38 -3.52 -11.20
N MET A 107 -4.31 -2.63 -10.86
CA MET A 107 -4.07 -1.58 -9.87
C MET A 107 -3.83 -2.15 -8.47
N THR A 108 -4.56 -3.18 -8.06
CA THR A 108 -4.39 -3.82 -6.75
C THR A 108 -3.06 -4.58 -6.67
N THR A 109 -2.70 -5.32 -7.71
CA THR A 109 -1.41 -6.01 -7.78
C THR A 109 -0.25 -5.01 -7.74
N PHE A 110 -0.35 -3.92 -8.49
CA PHE A 110 0.67 -2.87 -8.45
C PHE A 110 0.78 -2.23 -7.07
N ALA A 111 -0.36 -1.96 -6.40
CA ALA A 111 -0.36 -1.40 -5.05
C ALA A 111 0.33 -2.34 -4.04
N ALA A 112 0.03 -3.63 -4.07
CA ALA A 112 0.68 -4.63 -3.21
C ALA A 112 2.20 -4.72 -3.48
N THR A 113 2.60 -4.81 -4.76
CA THR A 113 4.00 -4.90 -5.17
C THR A 113 4.78 -3.63 -4.81
N ALA A 114 4.21 -2.44 -5.07
CA ALA A 114 4.84 -1.17 -4.74
C ALA A 114 4.97 -0.98 -3.21
N THR A 115 3.96 -1.38 -2.43
CA THR A 115 4.00 -1.34 -0.97
C THR A 115 5.10 -2.26 -0.43
N ARG A 116 5.18 -3.50 -0.93
CA ARG A 116 6.23 -4.46 -0.56
C ARG A 116 7.63 -3.92 -0.84
N GLU A 117 7.87 -3.36 -2.02
CA GLU A 117 9.18 -2.83 -2.38
C GLU A 117 9.55 -1.57 -1.57
N ALA A 118 8.57 -0.69 -1.30
CA ALA A 118 8.77 0.46 -0.43
C ALA A 118 9.09 0.04 1.02
N MET A 119 8.38 -0.95 1.58
CA MET A 119 8.64 -1.49 2.92
C MET A 119 10.02 -2.13 3.00
N ARG A 120 10.39 -2.96 2.02
CA ARG A 120 11.72 -3.59 1.95
C ARG A 120 12.85 -2.58 1.81
N GLN A 121 12.63 -1.49 1.07
CA GLN A 121 13.60 -0.40 1.00
C GLN A 121 13.74 0.31 2.35
N ALA A 122 12.63 0.69 2.97
CA ALA A 122 12.63 1.32 4.29
C ALA A 122 13.28 0.42 5.36
N ALA A 123 13.02 -0.90 5.31
CA ALA A 123 13.63 -1.88 6.19
C ALA A 123 15.16 -1.92 6.02
N ARG A 124 15.67 -1.96 4.79
CA ARG A 124 17.12 -1.93 4.54
C ARG A 124 17.78 -0.67 5.10
N GLU A 125 17.15 0.50 4.90
CA GLU A 125 17.63 1.78 5.43
C GLU A 125 17.75 1.77 6.96
N LEU A 126 16.72 1.25 7.65
CA LEU A 126 16.67 1.24 9.11
C LEU A 126 17.50 0.12 9.75
N VAL A 127 17.50 -1.07 9.15
CA VAL A 127 18.35 -2.18 9.64
C VAL A 127 19.83 -1.82 9.58
N ALA A 128 20.26 -1.10 8.55
CA ALA A 128 21.64 -0.60 8.46
C ALA A 128 22.01 0.37 9.59
N GLN A 129 21.03 1.07 10.18
CA GLN A 129 21.25 2.07 11.24
C GLN A 129 21.06 1.50 12.66
N PHE A 130 20.13 0.56 12.83
CA PHE A 130 19.66 0.13 14.15
C PHE A 130 19.70 -1.38 14.37
N GLY A 131 20.15 -2.18 13.39
CA GLY A 131 20.00 -3.64 13.41
C GLY A 131 18.54 -4.08 13.21
N ARG A 132 18.32 -5.38 13.22
CA ARG A 132 16.97 -5.95 13.04
C ARG A 132 16.13 -5.78 14.30
N PRO A 133 14.82 -5.48 14.18
CA PRO A 133 13.91 -5.47 15.32
C PRO A 133 13.63 -6.90 15.79
N LEU A 134 13.75 -7.13 17.08
CA LEU A 134 13.55 -8.43 17.72
C LEU A 134 12.26 -8.40 18.57
N ASP A 135 11.67 -9.57 18.75
CA ASP A 135 10.59 -9.81 19.71
C ASP A 135 11.15 -10.05 21.13
N SER A 136 10.29 -10.35 22.10
CA SER A 136 10.67 -10.63 23.49
C SER A 136 11.52 -11.89 23.63
N ALA A 137 11.46 -12.84 22.68
CA ALA A 137 12.28 -14.04 22.62
C ALA A 137 13.60 -13.85 21.84
N GLY A 138 13.91 -12.63 21.39
CA GLY A 138 15.10 -12.32 20.61
C GLY A 138 15.05 -12.79 19.16
N GLN A 139 13.85 -13.08 18.62
CA GLN A 139 13.68 -13.47 17.23
C GLN A 139 13.34 -12.26 16.36
N PRO A 140 13.91 -12.15 15.15
CA PRO A 140 13.54 -11.10 14.21
C PRO A 140 12.05 -11.11 13.91
N GLN A 141 11.49 -9.92 13.73
CA GLN A 141 10.06 -9.73 13.40
C GLN A 141 9.87 -8.75 12.27
N ASP A 142 8.77 -8.96 11.53
CA ASP A 142 8.37 -8.13 10.39
C ASP A 142 7.31 -7.10 10.77
N LEU A 143 7.26 -6.03 10.00
CA LEU A 143 6.07 -5.20 9.88
C LEU A 143 5.20 -5.76 8.77
N LEU A 144 3.93 -5.98 9.03
CA LEU A 144 2.93 -6.36 8.04
C LEU A 144 2.10 -5.14 7.63
N ALA A 145 1.81 -4.99 6.35
CA ALA A 145 0.87 -4.02 5.82
C ALA A 145 -0.43 -4.73 5.40
N VAL A 146 -1.52 -4.35 6.04
CA VAL A 146 -2.87 -4.83 5.74
C VAL A 146 -3.57 -3.79 4.88
N ALA A 147 -3.89 -4.13 3.64
CA ALA A 147 -4.73 -3.31 2.79
C ALA A 147 -6.20 -3.49 3.20
N MET A 148 -6.88 -2.37 3.32
CA MET A 148 -8.29 -2.29 3.70
C MET A 148 -9.14 -1.84 2.51
N GLY A 149 -10.44 -1.85 2.66
CA GLY A 149 -11.37 -1.30 1.69
C GLY A 149 -11.22 -1.91 0.28
N LYS A 150 -11.04 -1.07 -0.74
CA LYS A 150 -10.88 -1.52 -2.13
C LYS A 150 -9.57 -2.26 -2.37
N GLY A 151 -8.50 -1.85 -1.68
CA GLY A 151 -7.19 -2.50 -1.79
C GLY A 151 -7.21 -3.94 -1.29
N GLY A 152 -7.89 -4.19 -0.17
CA GLY A 152 -8.03 -5.54 0.39
C GLY A 152 -9.00 -6.44 -0.37
N ALA A 153 -9.96 -5.85 -1.09
CA ALA A 153 -10.98 -6.57 -1.86
C ALA A 153 -10.63 -6.80 -3.34
N ASP A 154 -9.42 -6.49 -3.77
CA ASP A 154 -8.98 -6.54 -5.17
C ASP A 154 -9.83 -5.65 -6.12
N GLU A 155 -10.35 -4.52 -5.58
CA GLU A 155 -11.26 -3.57 -6.27
C GLU A 155 -10.64 -2.18 -6.45
N LEU A 156 -9.30 -2.05 -6.37
CA LEU A 156 -8.61 -0.77 -6.43
C LEU A 156 -8.71 -0.20 -7.84
N ASN A 157 -9.22 1.03 -7.98
CA ASN A 157 -9.24 1.71 -9.28
C ASN A 157 -8.05 2.69 -9.43
N VAL A 158 -7.88 3.26 -10.61
CA VAL A 158 -6.74 4.11 -10.99
C VAL A 158 -6.56 5.37 -10.11
N SER A 159 -7.59 5.83 -9.42
CA SER A 159 -7.58 7.06 -8.60
C SER A 159 -7.90 6.81 -7.13
N SER A 160 -7.98 5.55 -6.69
CA SER A 160 -8.24 5.22 -5.29
C SER A 160 -7.03 5.55 -4.41
N ASP A 161 -7.34 5.97 -3.18
CA ASP A 161 -6.37 5.98 -2.10
C ASP A 161 -6.11 4.53 -1.64
N LEU A 162 -4.96 4.28 -1.08
CA LEU A 162 -4.59 3.00 -0.49
C LEU A 162 -4.76 3.07 1.02
N ASP A 163 -5.79 2.39 1.51
CA ASP A 163 -6.06 2.30 2.95
C ASP A 163 -5.14 1.22 3.55
N LEU A 164 -4.23 1.59 4.46
CA LEU A 164 -3.28 0.68 5.08
C LEU A 164 -3.38 0.69 6.61
N VAL A 165 -3.30 -0.49 7.21
CA VAL A 165 -3.06 -0.70 8.64
C VAL A 165 -1.76 -1.46 8.79
N PHE A 166 -0.89 -0.97 9.69
CA PHE A 166 0.41 -1.59 9.95
C PHE A 166 0.41 -2.31 11.29
N VAL A 167 0.81 -3.58 11.26
CA VAL A 167 0.87 -4.42 12.47
C VAL A 167 2.17 -5.20 12.53
N PHE A 168 2.64 -5.51 13.75
CA PHE A 168 3.81 -6.34 13.99
C PHE A 168 3.57 -7.22 15.21
N ARG A 169 4.39 -8.25 15.40
CA ARG A 169 4.16 -9.31 16.37
C ARG A 169 4.02 -8.78 17.80
N GLU A 170 5.07 -8.21 18.35
CA GLU A 170 5.08 -7.75 19.76
C GLU A 170 6.22 -6.77 20.06
N SER A 171 6.20 -6.22 21.28
CA SER A 171 7.24 -5.33 21.75
C SER A 171 8.58 -6.06 21.96
N GLY A 172 9.66 -5.34 21.76
CA GLY A 172 11.03 -5.80 21.92
C GLY A 172 12.00 -4.67 21.64
N GLU A 173 13.24 -5.00 21.31
CA GLU A 173 14.29 -4.03 20.97
C GLU A 173 15.03 -4.45 19.69
N THR A 174 15.68 -3.52 19.01
CA THR A 174 16.56 -3.85 17.88
C THR A 174 17.90 -4.42 18.36
N GLU A 175 18.58 -5.16 17.47
CA GLU A 175 19.92 -5.70 17.75
C GLU A 175 20.96 -4.62 18.04
N GLY A 176 20.77 -3.41 17.47
CA GLY A 176 21.78 -2.38 17.42
C GLY A 176 22.80 -2.60 16.30
N LEU A 177 23.79 -1.73 16.20
CA LEU A 177 24.83 -1.81 15.17
C LEU A 177 25.81 -2.93 15.46
N ALA A 178 25.90 -3.90 14.55
CA ALA A 178 26.85 -5.01 14.65
C ALA A 178 28.31 -4.50 14.64
N GLY A 179 29.13 -5.05 15.55
CA GLY A 179 30.56 -4.69 15.65
C GLY A 179 30.84 -3.32 16.27
N ALA A 180 29.83 -2.61 16.75
CA ALA A 180 30.02 -1.35 17.46
C ALA A 180 30.53 -1.58 18.90
N GLU A 181 31.31 -0.63 19.44
CA GLU A 181 31.69 -0.60 20.84
C GLU A 181 30.44 -0.62 21.75
N PRO A 182 30.50 -1.21 22.97
CA PRO A 182 29.32 -1.42 23.84
C PRO A 182 28.47 -0.16 24.05
N ALA A 183 29.11 1.00 24.23
CA ALA A 183 28.40 2.27 24.44
C ALA A 183 27.72 2.78 23.14
N ALA A 184 28.29 2.51 21.97
CA ALA A 184 27.69 2.85 20.68
C ALA A 184 26.57 1.87 20.32
N LEU A 185 26.76 0.58 20.61
CA LEU A 185 25.74 -0.46 20.45
C LEU A 185 24.48 -0.13 21.27
N ALA A 186 24.64 0.22 22.54
CA ALA A 186 23.52 0.59 23.39
C ALA A 186 22.76 1.82 22.87
N ARG A 187 23.47 2.81 22.32
CA ARG A 187 22.84 4.02 21.73
C ARG A 187 22.15 3.77 20.40
N SER A 188 22.52 2.72 19.67
CA SER A 188 21.93 2.35 18.40
C SER A 188 20.68 1.47 18.55
N ARG A 189 20.42 0.94 19.76
CA ARG A 189 19.20 0.16 20.00
C ARG A 189 17.98 1.06 20.11
N LEU A 190 16.89 0.60 19.49
CA LEU A 190 15.57 1.23 19.57
C LEU A 190 14.54 0.22 20.07
N PRO A 191 13.51 0.66 20.81
CA PRO A 191 12.30 -0.14 20.99
C PRO A 191 11.74 -0.56 19.64
N SER A 192 11.33 -1.83 19.48
CA SER A 192 10.80 -2.35 18.22
C SER A 192 9.60 -1.54 17.73
N GLY A 193 8.75 -1.03 18.63
CA GLY A 193 7.64 -0.14 18.26
C GLY A 193 8.08 1.17 17.59
N GLU A 194 9.17 1.78 18.08
CA GLU A 194 9.74 2.99 17.45
C GLU A 194 10.38 2.68 16.09
N PHE A 195 11.09 1.54 15.97
CA PHE A 195 11.63 1.07 14.70
C PHE A 195 10.51 0.87 13.67
N MET A 196 9.44 0.14 14.05
CA MET A 196 8.30 -0.15 13.17
C MET A 196 7.53 1.11 12.79
N HIS A 197 7.41 2.08 13.72
CA HIS A 197 6.83 3.39 13.43
C HIS A 197 7.62 4.14 12.35
N ARG A 198 8.95 4.18 12.47
CA ARG A 198 9.83 4.82 11.47
C ARG A 198 9.74 4.10 10.13
N LEU A 199 9.68 2.76 10.12
CA LEU A 199 9.54 1.94 8.93
C LEU A 199 8.23 2.26 8.21
N ALA A 200 7.10 2.26 8.92
CA ALA A 200 5.80 2.61 8.36
C ALA A 200 5.80 4.04 7.78
N ARG A 201 6.34 5.03 8.52
CA ARG A 201 6.45 6.42 8.03
C ARG A 201 7.27 6.51 6.75
N ARG A 202 8.45 5.85 6.72
CA ARG A 202 9.32 5.86 5.54
C ARG A 202 8.64 5.19 4.35
N THR A 203 7.91 4.09 4.57
CA THR A 203 7.10 3.42 3.55
C THR A 203 6.06 4.37 2.96
N ILE A 204 5.33 5.08 3.82
CA ILE A 204 4.33 6.07 3.38
C ILE A 204 4.98 7.16 2.55
N GLN A 205 6.13 7.70 2.97
CA GLN A 205 6.87 8.72 2.21
C GLN A 205 7.26 8.21 0.82
N LEU A 206 7.83 7.02 0.72
CA LEU A 206 8.20 6.41 -0.58
C LEU A 206 7.02 6.28 -1.53
N LEU A 207 5.80 6.03 -1.00
CA LEU A 207 4.59 5.86 -1.81
C LEU A 207 3.89 7.20 -2.11
N ALA A 208 3.78 8.10 -1.14
CA ALA A 208 2.86 9.23 -1.18
C ALA A 208 3.51 10.58 -1.48
N ASP A 209 4.81 10.76 -1.21
CA ASP A 209 5.49 12.02 -1.46
C ASP A 209 5.47 12.35 -2.95
N THR A 210 5.16 13.61 -3.25
CA THR A 210 5.12 14.10 -4.63
C THR A 210 6.50 14.58 -5.07
N THR A 211 7.02 13.97 -6.14
CA THR A 211 8.28 14.35 -6.78
C THR A 211 8.05 14.87 -8.21
N SER A 212 9.11 15.16 -8.95
CA SER A 212 9.02 15.47 -10.38
C SER A 212 8.39 14.33 -11.22
N ASP A 213 8.45 13.08 -10.71
CA ASP A 213 7.83 11.89 -11.33
C ASP A 213 6.41 11.63 -10.79
N GLY A 214 5.86 12.53 -9.96
CA GLY A 214 4.56 12.38 -9.30
C GLY A 214 4.64 11.58 -8.00
N PHE A 215 3.60 10.81 -7.68
CA PHE A 215 3.52 9.93 -6.51
C PHE A 215 3.11 8.52 -6.94
N VAL A 216 3.26 7.52 -6.05
CA VAL A 216 2.82 6.14 -6.33
C VAL A 216 1.37 5.96 -5.90
N PHE A 217 1.05 6.17 -4.63
CA PHE A 217 -0.31 6.17 -4.10
C PHE A 217 -0.45 7.19 -2.98
N ARG A 218 -1.62 7.83 -2.87
CA ARG A 218 -2.03 8.45 -1.62
C ARG A 218 -2.33 7.35 -0.63
N VAL A 219 -1.77 7.45 0.58
CA VAL A 219 -1.93 6.44 1.63
C VAL A 219 -2.82 7.02 2.73
N ASP A 220 -3.86 6.27 3.09
CA ASP A 220 -4.74 6.57 4.21
C ASP A 220 -4.55 5.51 5.31
N THR A 221 -4.27 5.94 6.53
CA THR A 221 -4.05 5.06 7.67
C THR A 221 -5.12 5.20 8.75
N ARG A 222 -6.22 5.91 8.47
CA ARG A 222 -7.26 6.22 9.47
C ARG A 222 -8.10 5.02 9.91
N LEU A 223 -8.03 3.89 9.20
CA LEU A 223 -8.68 2.64 9.60
C LEU A 223 -7.90 1.84 10.67
N ARG A 224 -6.75 2.37 11.14
CA ARG A 224 -6.00 1.79 12.26
C ARG A 224 -6.73 1.95 13.60
N PRO A 225 -6.42 1.14 14.61
CA PRO A 225 -7.00 1.28 15.95
C PRO A 225 -6.92 2.72 16.46
N ASN A 226 -8.04 3.24 16.97
CA ASN A 226 -8.21 4.63 17.41
C ASN A 226 -8.02 5.71 16.33
N GLY A 227 -7.96 5.35 15.05
CA GLY A 227 -7.84 6.29 13.94
C GLY A 227 -6.63 7.23 14.10
N ASP A 228 -6.84 8.54 13.87
CA ASP A 228 -5.76 9.53 13.96
C ASP A 228 -5.22 9.76 15.38
N SER A 229 -5.97 9.37 16.42
CA SER A 229 -5.53 9.46 17.81
C SER A 229 -4.67 8.27 18.25
N GLY A 230 -4.69 7.16 17.48
CA GLY A 230 -3.92 5.95 17.78
C GLY A 230 -2.52 5.96 17.16
N PRO A 231 -1.63 5.06 17.63
CA PRO A 231 -0.31 4.90 17.05
C PRO A 231 -0.41 4.45 15.59
N LEU A 232 0.59 4.81 14.77
CA LEU A 232 0.63 4.43 13.35
C LEU A 232 0.78 2.92 13.16
N VAL A 233 1.45 2.25 14.08
CA VAL A 233 1.70 0.81 14.09
C VAL A 233 1.13 0.20 15.35
N ALA A 234 0.59 -1.00 15.29
CA ALA A 234 0.06 -1.72 16.43
C ALA A 234 0.73 -3.09 16.57
N THR A 235 0.97 -3.56 17.80
CA THR A 235 1.31 -4.95 18.04
C THR A 235 0.06 -5.83 17.89
N LEU A 236 0.24 -7.13 17.61
CA LEU A 236 -0.89 -8.06 17.58
C LEU A 236 -1.68 -8.11 18.90
N PRO A 237 -1.04 -8.15 20.09
CA PRO A 237 -1.77 -8.04 21.36
C PRO A 237 -2.55 -6.72 21.53
N MET A 238 -1.98 -5.57 21.13
CA MET A 238 -2.70 -4.29 21.15
C MET A 238 -3.93 -4.31 20.24
N LEU A 239 -3.83 -4.94 19.07
CA LEU A 239 -4.94 -5.07 18.14
C LEU A 239 -6.05 -5.97 18.73
N GLU A 240 -5.68 -7.08 19.34
CA GLU A 240 -6.61 -7.99 20.01
C GLU A 240 -7.36 -7.31 21.15
N ASP A 241 -6.65 -6.64 22.05
CA ASP A 241 -7.22 -5.87 23.15
C ASP A 241 -8.17 -4.76 22.65
N TYR A 242 -7.78 -4.07 21.56
CA TYR A 242 -8.63 -3.07 20.94
C TYR A 242 -9.92 -3.67 20.40
N PHE A 243 -9.86 -4.77 19.67
CA PHE A 243 -11.05 -5.44 19.13
C PHE A 243 -11.97 -5.94 20.21
N PHE A 244 -11.40 -6.44 21.31
CA PHE A 244 -12.18 -6.92 22.44
C PHE A 244 -12.89 -5.79 23.19
N SER A 245 -12.19 -4.69 23.47
CA SER A 245 -12.66 -3.62 24.35
C SER A 245 -13.38 -2.46 23.65
N GLN A 246 -12.97 -2.15 22.41
CA GLN A 246 -13.40 -0.93 21.71
C GLN A 246 -13.88 -1.17 20.28
N GLY A 247 -13.65 -2.35 19.71
CA GLY A 247 -13.99 -2.67 18.32
C GLY A 247 -15.47 -2.42 18.00
N ARG A 248 -15.72 -1.58 17.00
CA ARG A 248 -17.06 -1.16 16.59
C ARG A 248 -17.57 -1.98 15.41
N GLU A 249 -18.88 -1.99 15.21
CA GLU A 249 -19.51 -2.76 14.11
C GLU A 249 -18.98 -2.31 12.73
N TRP A 250 -18.81 -1.01 12.50
CA TRP A 250 -18.28 -0.53 11.22
C TRP A 250 -16.83 -0.99 10.95
N GLU A 251 -16.02 -1.18 11.99
CA GLU A 251 -14.65 -1.69 11.86
C GLU A 251 -14.64 -3.16 11.44
N ARG A 252 -15.63 -3.96 11.91
CA ARG A 252 -15.79 -5.35 11.45
C ARG A 252 -15.99 -5.40 9.93
N PHE A 253 -16.80 -4.49 9.38
CA PHE A 253 -16.98 -4.41 7.93
C PHE A 253 -15.72 -3.94 7.21
N ALA A 254 -14.99 -3.01 7.80
CA ALA A 254 -13.72 -2.60 7.24
C ALA A 254 -12.73 -3.79 7.20
N TRP A 255 -12.62 -4.53 8.31
CA TRP A 255 -11.72 -5.68 8.43
C TRP A 255 -12.17 -6.91 7.65
N LEU A 256 -13.45 -7.02 7.28
CA LEU A 256 -13.94 -8.08 6.38
C LEU A 256 -13.17 -8.14 5.06
N LYS A 257 -12.73 -6.98 4.58
CA LYS A 257 -11.94 -6.83 3.36
C LYS A 257 -10.44 -6.72 3.65
N GLY A 258 -10.01 -6.82 4.90
CA GLY A 258 -8.60 -6.72 5.30
C GLY A 258 -7.77 -7.88 4.72
N LYS A 259 -6.68 -7.56 4.02
CA LYS A 259 -5.77 -8.52 3.39
C LYS A 259 -4.33 -8.08 3.60
N VAL A 260 -3.47 -8.96 4.12
CA VAL A 260 -2.02 -8.68 4.15
C VAL A 260 -1.52 -8.61 2.70
N VAL A 261 -0.90 -7.51 2.33
CA VAL A 261 -0.41 -7.25 0.96
C VAL A 261 1.09 -7.09 0.87
N ALA A 262 1.75 -6.84 1.99
CA ALA A 262 3.20 -6.67 2.05
C ALA A 262 3.74 -6.95 3.45
N ASP A 263 5.01 -7.30 3.49
CA ASP A 263 5.86 -7.46 4.68
C ASP A 263 7.18 -6.70 4.49
N SER A 264 7.90 -6.47 5.59
CA SER A 264 9.19 -5.76 5.55
C SER A 264 10.38 -6.64 5.10
N GLY A 265 10.24 -7.96 5.08
CA GLY A 265 11.25 -8.92 4.65
C GLY A 265 12.46 -9.03 5.58
N ILE A 266 12.30 -8.70 6.86
CA ILE A 266 13.38 -8.73 7.87
C ILE A 266 13.55 -10.12 8.50
N ALA A 267 12.42 -10.75 8.85
CA ALA A 267 12.39 -12.02 9.59
C ALA A 267 12.33 -13.26 8.68
N GLY A 268 12.01 -13.06 7.41
CA GLY A 268 11.90 -14.10 6.39
C GLY A 268 10.54 -14.75 6.29
N ASP A 269 10.32 -15.50 5.21
CA ASP A 269 9.01 -15.99 4.77
C ASP A 269 8.27 -16.87 5.80
N GLU A 270 8.99 -17.68 6.56
CA GLU A 270 8.38 -18.56 7.56
C GLU A 270 7.86 -17.77 8.76
N ALA A 271 8.61 -16.79 9.23
CA ALA A 271 8.19 -15.90 10.31
C ALA A 271 7.01 -15.02 9.86
N CYS A 272 7.08 -14.49 8.65
CA CYS A 272 5.98 -13.72 8.06
C CYS A 272 4.67 -14.53 8.02
N ARG A 273 4.71 -15.78 7.52
CA ARG A 273 3.51 -16.65 7.50
C ARG A 273 2.95 -16.92 8.89
N ARG A 274 3.80 -17.11 9.92
CA ARG A 274 3.33 -17.26 11.31
C ARG A 274 2.65 -15.99 11.82
N ASP A 275 3.18 -14.83 11.50
CA ASP A 275 2.61 -13.55 11.91
C ASP A 275 1.28 -13.27 11.20
N GLU A 276 1.17 -13.62 9.91
CA GLU A 276 -0.09 -13.57 9.16
C GLU A 276 -1.16 -14.51 9.76
N GLN A 277 -0.78 -15.73 10.14
CA GLN A 277 -1.68 -16.68 10.81
C GLN A 277 -2.12 -16.16 12.19
N SER A 278 -1.21 -15.56 12.95
CA SER A 278 -1.51 -14.93 14.23
C SER A 278 -2.47 -13.76 14.06
N LEU A 279 -2.25 -12.90 13.07
CA LEU A 279 -3.19 -11.82 12.72
C LEU A 279 -4.55 -12.39 12.32
N ALA A 280 -4.61 -13.42 11.49
CA ALA A 280 -5.86 -14.06 11.08
C ALA A 280 -6.62 -14.64 12.28
N SER A 281 -5.92 -15.21 13.28
CA SER A 281 -6.53 -15.73 14.49
C SER A 281 -7.20 -14.68 15.37
N ILE A 282 -6.73 -13.42 15.30
CA ILE A 282 -7.30 -12.26 15.99
C ILE A 282 -8.46 -11.65 15.16
N VAL A 283 -8.25 -11.47 13.86
CA VAL A 283 -9.22 -10.80 12.98
C VAL A 283 -10.45 -11.66 12.74
N THR A 284 -10.29 -12.97 12.54
CA THR A 284 -11.41 -13.88 12.22
C THR A 284 -12.50 -13.90 13.28
N PRO A 285 -12.23 -14.06 14.59
CA PRO A 285 -13.26 -14.00 15.61
C PRO A 285 -13.89 -12.61 15.78
N PHE A 286 -13.14 -11.55 15.50
CA PHE A 286 -13.66 -10.18 15.52
C PHE A 286 -14.66 -9.96 14.39
N VAL A 287 -14.34 -10.37 13.17
CA VAL A 287 -15.17 -10.18 11.97
C VAL A 287 -16.35 -11.15 11.96
N PHE A 288 -16.09 -12.44 12.18
CA PHE A 288 -17.09 -13.52 12.08
C PHE A 288 -17.51 -14.00 13.47
N ARG A 289 -18.66 -13.54 13.94
CA ARG A 289 -19.25 -14.05 15.18
C ARG A 289 -19.85 -15.45 14.99
N ARG A 290 -19.69 -16.28 16.02
CA ARG A 290 -20.24 -17.66 16.04
C ARG A 290 -21.77 -17.72 15.91
N TYR A 291 -22.45 -16.64 16.31
CA TYR A 291 -23.92 -16.53 16.26
C TYR A 291 -24.33 -15.31 15.47
N LEU A 292 -25.38 -15.41 14.66
CA LEU A 292 -26.02 -14.31 13.96
C LEU A 292 -26.44 -13.22 14.97
N ASP A 293 -25.80 -12.10 14.92
CA ASP A 293 -26.12 -10.94 15.74
C ASP A 293 -27.08 -10.03 14.96
N PHE A 294 -28.37 -10.16 15.27
CA PHE A 294 -29.39 -9.29 14.66
C PHE A 294 -29.15 -7.80 14.90
N ARG A 295 -28.40 -7.43 15.97
CA ARG A 295 -28.01 -6.04 16.22
C ARG A 295 -27.01 -5.56 15.17
N ALA A 296 -26.11 -6.42 14.68
CA ALA A 296 -25.17 -6.07 13.63
C ALA A 296 -25.90 -5.73 12.32
N PHE A 297 -26.97 -6.46 11.98
CA PHE A 297 -27.80 -6.12 10.81
C PHE A 297 -28.57 -4.80 11.00
N GLY A 298 -29.02 -4.51 12.24
CA GLY A 298 -29.62 -3.21 12.59
C GLY A 298 -28.64 -2.07 12.42
N ALA A 299 -27.44 -2.19 13.00
CA ALA A 299 -26.38 -1.18 12.90
C ALA A 299 -25.92 -0.95 11.45
N LEU A 300 -25.88 -1.98 10.61
CA LEU A 300 -25.60 -1.84 9.17
C LEU A 300 -26.68 -1.02 8.44
N ARG A 301 -27.94 -1.34 8.70
CA ARG A 301 -29.05 -0.58 8.10
C ARG A 301 -29.00 0.88 8.52
N GLU A 302 -28.79 1.14 9.81
CA GLU A 302 -28.63 2.50 10.33
C GLU A 302 -27.45 3.25 9.67
N LEU A 303 -26.29 2.61 9.55
CA LEU A 303 -25.14 3.17 8.87
C LEU A 303 -25.44 3.48 7.40
N HIS A 304 -26.08 2.55 6.71
CA HIS A 304 -26.49 2.73 5.31
C HIS A 304 -27.52 3.88 5.17
N ASP A 305 -28.46 3.99 6.09
CA ASP A 305 -29.45 5.07 6.09
C ASP A 305 -28.82 6.43 6.41
N LEU A 306 -27.85 6.48 7.31
CA LEU A 306 -27.04 7.69 7.59
C LEU A 306 -26.26 8.14 6.36
N ILE A 307 -25.61 7.21 5.65
CA ILE A 307 -24.91 7.52 4.39
C ILE A 307 -25.88 8.06 3.34
N ARG A 308 -27.04 7.42 3.16
CA ARG A 308 -28.07 7.89 2.23
C ARG A 308 -28.61 9.27 2.58
N ALA A 309 -28.86 9.52 3.86
CA ALA A 309 -29.36 10.82 4.34
C ALA A 309 -28.32 11.93 4.09
N GLU A 310 -27.03 11.64 4.31
CA GLU A 310 -25.95 12.60 4.06
C GLU A 310 -25.79 12.90 2.56
N VAL A 311 -25.84 11.88 1.71
CA VAL A 311 -25.82 12.04 0.24
C VAL A 311 -27.00 12.88 -0.24
N SER A 312 -28.20 12.60 0.27
CA SER A 312 -29.41 13.37 -0.07
C SER A 312 -29.30 14.83 0.37
N ARG A 313 -28.71 15.09 1.55
CA ARG A 313 -28.44 16.46 2.03
C ARG A 313 -27.43 17.22 1.17
N ARG A 314 -26.38 16.55 0.72
CA ARG A 314 -25.37 17.14 -0.18
C ARG A 314 -25.98 17.46 -1.55
N ASN A 315 -26.68 16.48 -2.14
CA ASN A 315 -27.35 16.69 -3.43
C ASN A 315 -28.40 17.80 -3.40
N ALA A 316 -29.11 17.99 -2.28
CA ALA A 316 -30.08 19.08 -2.12
C ALA A 316 -29.41 20.47 -2.01
N ARG A 317 -28.16 20.56 -1.52
CA ARG A 317 -27.41 21.82 -1.47
C ARG A 317 -26.75 22.20 -2.79
N ASP A 318 -26.42 21.22 -3.65
CA ASP A 318 -25.67 21.41 -4.89
C ASP A 318 -26.55 21.47 -6.15
N ASN A 319 -27.72 22.11 -6.08
CA ASN A 319 -28.56 22.50 -7.24
C ASN A 319 -28.58 21.47 -8.40
N GLY A 320 -28.78 20.18 -8.10
CA GLY A 320 -28.96 19.14 -9.12
C GLY A 320 -27.66 18.40 -9.53
N SER A 321 -26.52 18.62 -8.85
CA SER A 321 -25.37 17.77 -9.02
C SER A 321 -25.65 16.35 -8.47
N ILE A 322 -25.22 15.33 -9.22
CA ILE A 322 -25.33 13.93 -8.81
C ILE A 322 -23.99 13.51 -8.18
N ASP A 323 -24.00 13.05 -6.92
CA ASP A 323 -22.82 12.45 -6.33
C ASP A 323 -22.54 11.09 -7.02
N VAL A 324 -21.58 11.09 -7.92
CA VAL A 324 -21.21 9.92 -8.74
C VAL A 324 -20.60 8.81 -7.87
N LYS A 325 -20.05 9.14 -6.69
CA LYS A 325 -19.41 8.18 -5.79
C LYS A 325 -20.41 7.50 -4.86
N LEU A 326 -21.28 8.26 -4.24
CA LEU A 326 -22.18 7.82 -3.17
C LEU A 326 -23.66 7.82 -3.56
N GLY A 327 -24.01 8.45 -4.69
CA GLY A 327 -25.37 8.54 -5.19
C GLY A 327 -25.92 7.20 -5.64
N ARG A 328 -27.23 7.14 -5.86
CA ARG A 328 -27.93 5.92 -6.32
C ARG A 328 -27.38 5.53 -7.71
N GLY A 329 -26.81 4.32 -7.82
CA GLY A 329 -26.11 3.87 -9.03
C GLY A 329 -24.67 4.39 -9.15
N GLY A 330 -24.12 4.97 -8.10
CA GLY A 330 -22.72 5.42 -8.04
C GLY A 330 -21.71 4.27 -8.04
N ILE A 331 -20.43 4.63 -8.14
CA ILE A 331 -19.28 3.71 -8.27
C ILE A 331 -18.85 3.05 -6.93
N ARG A 332 -19.64 3.15 -5.88
CA ARG A 332 -19.34 2.57 -4.57
C ARG A 332 -20.26 1.41 -4.26
#